data_4cbbc53b296936a6fd2647486af5e799
#
_entry.id   4cbbc53b296936a6fd2647486af5e799
#
_cell.length_a   1.000
_cell.length_b   1.000
_cell.length_c   1.000
_cell.angle_alpha   90.00
_cell.angle_beta   90.00
_cell.angle_gamma   90.00
#
_symmetry.space_group_name_H-M   'P 1'
#
loop_
_entity.id
_entity.type
_entity.pdbx_description
1 polymer ?
#
loop_
_entity_poly.entity_id
_entity_poly.type
_entity_poly.pdbx_seq_one_letter_code
_entity_poly.pdbx_strand_id
1 'polypeptide(L)'
;MFALEVDPTKDTTDISGVMYRIRLTNTGMKQLSGIVVILGNNDIQNLTYLDPGQSYFFYPKPDTHVSTVKVTTNQGIHIQSDFRSPTKVLGLPGTGR
;
A
#
# COMPACT_ATOMS: atom_id res chain seq x y z
N MET A 1 21.54 1.70 3.33
CA MET A 1 20.72 1.02 2.32
C MET A 1 19.29 1.54 2.35
N PHE A 2 18.75 1.80 1.21
CA PHE A 2 17.37 2.20 1.08
C PHE A 2 16.48 0.98 0.88
N ALA A 3 15.37 0.92 1.59
CA ALA A 3 14.43 -0.18 1.44
C ALA A 3 13.02 0.29 1.78
N LEU A 4 12.05 -0.27 1.10
CA LEU A 4 10.65 0.12 1.27
C LEU A 4 9.77 -1.10 1.14
N GLU A 5 8.84 -1.24 2.06
CA GLU A 5 7.80 -2.26 1.98
C GLU A 5 6.50 -1.60 1.54
N VAL A 6 5.84 -2.18 0.55
CA VAL A 6 4.55 -1.70 0.05
C VAL A 6 3.53 -2.80 0.30
N ASP A 7 2.51 -2.51 1.08
CA ASP A 7 1.49 -3.49 1.44
C ASP A 7 0.10 -2.96 1.12
N PRO A 8 -0.38 -3.18 -0.10
CA PRO A 8 -1.72 -2.76 -0.49
C PRO A 8 -2.73 -3.84 -0.12
N THR A 9 -3.79 -3.45 0.56
CA THR A 9 -4.84 -4.38 0.96
C THR A 9 -6.20 -3.90 0.49
N LYS A 10 -7.04 -4.86 0.17
CA LYS A 10 -8.41 -4.64 -0.22
C LYS A 10 -9.30 -5.40 0.75
N ASP A 11 -10.07 -4.68 1.52
CA ASP A 11 -10.90 -5.26 2.56
C ASP A 11 -12.37 -5.09 2.20
N THR A 12 -13.13 -6.14 2.37
CA THR A 12 -14.56 -6.10 2.06
C THR A 12 -15.34 -6.05 3.37
N THR A 13 -16.19 -5.04 3.47
CA THR A 13 -17.05 -4.92 4.64
C THR A 13 -18.49 -5.19 4.25
N ASP A 14 -19.29 -5.58 5.21
CA ASP A 14 -20.68 -5.89 4.96
C ASP A 14 -21.50 -4.66 4.60
N ILE A 15 -21.09 -3.51 5.06
CA ILE A 15 -21.91 -2.32 4.96
C ILE A 15 -21.39 -1.37 3.90
N SER A 16 -20.11 -1.11 3.90
CA SER A 16 -19.56 -0.07 3.05
C SER A 16 -18.94 -0.60 1.77
N GLY A 17 -18.94 -1.91 1.57
CA GLY A 17 -18.35 -2.46 0.37
C GLY A 17 -16.85 -2.67 0.53
N VAL A 18 -16.07 -2.20 -0.43
CA VAL A 18 -14.64 -2.49 -0.49
C VAL A 18 -13.85 -1.29 -0.01
N MET A 19 -12.91 -1.52 0.89
CA MET A 19 -11.99 -0.50 1.35
C MET A 19 -10.58 -0.85 0.91
N TYR A 20 -9.95 0.06 0.20
CA TYR A 20 -8.57 -0.09 -0.23
C TYR A 20 -7.66 0.72 0.68
N ARG A 21 -6.50 0.17 1.00
CA ARG A 21 -5.53 0.84 1.83
C ARG A 21 -4.14 0.40 1.42
N ILE A 22 -3.22 1.33 1.38
CA ILE A 22 -1.84 1.03 1.07
C ILE A 22 -0.98 1.48 2.25
N ARG A 23 -0.23 0.55 2.82
CA ARG A 23 0.72 0.88 3.87
C ARG A 23 2.13 0.86 3.29
N LEU A 24 2.83 1.97 3.45
CA LEU A 24 4.25 2.06 3.12
C LEU A 24 5.04 2.04 4.41
N THR A 25 6.09 1.24 4.46
CA THR A 25 6.98 1.19 5.62
C THR A 25 8.41 1.30 5.12
N ASN A 26 9.14 2.25 5.69
CA ASN A 26 10.56 2.37 5.39
C ASN A 26 11.29 1.32 6.22
N THR A 27 11.71 0.26 5.56
CA THR A 27 12.41 -0.85 6.21
C THR A 27 13.92 -0.71 6.14
N GLY A 28 14.40 0.36 5.54
CA GLY A 28 15.83 0.63 5.43
C GLY A 28 16.35 1.41 6.62
N MET A 29 17.55 1.92 6.46
CA MET A 29 18.23 2.65 7.53
C MET A 29 18.35 4.13 7.24
N LYS A 30 17.84 4.59 6.11
CA LYS A 30 17.92 5.98 5.70
C LYS A 30 16.55 6.50 5.31
N GLN A 31 16.38 7.80 5.46
CA GLN A 31 15.13 8.47 5.10
C GLN A 31 14.88 8.35 3.60
N LEU A 32 13.63 8.07 3.26
CA LEU A 32 13.17 8.12 1.88
C LEU A 32 12.51 9.46 1.61
N SER A 33 12.62 9.93 0.37
CA SER A 33 12.00 11.20 -0.02
C SER A 33 11.42 11.13 -1.41
N GLY A 34 10.57 12.10 -1.74
CA GLY A 34 9.95 12.16 -3.04
C GLY A 34 9.17 10.93 -3.40
N ILE A 35 8.39 10.43 -2.44
CA ILE A 35 7.64 9.20 -2.62
C ILE A 35 6.39 9.51 -3.40
N VAL A 36 6.18 8.80 -4.50
CA VAL A 36 5.01 8.96 -5.37
C VAL A 36 4.27 7.64 -5.41
N VAL A 37 2.98 7.68 -5.12
CA VAL A 37 2.12 6.51 -5.09
C VAL A 37 1.07 6.68 -6.19
N ILE A 38 1.08 5.79 -7.16
CA ILE A 38 0.16 5.82 -8.30
C ILE A 38 -0.89 4.76 -8.06
N LEU A 39 -2.13 5.20 -7.89
CA LEU A 39 -3.24 4.36 -7.46
C LEU A 39 -4.27 4.12 -8.57
N GLY A 40 -3.91 4.45 -9.77
CA GLY A 40 -4.82 4.30 -10.90
C GLY A 40 -4.65 5.44 -11.86
N ASN A 41 -5.60 5.61 -12.76
CA ASN A 41 -5.40 6.53 -13.86
C ASN A 41 -5.27 7.99 -13.43
N ASN A 42 -6.05 8.39 -12.44
CA ASN A 42 -6.09 9.80 -12.04
C ASN A 42 -5.84 9.99 -10.57
N ASP A 43 -5.35 8.98 -9.89
CA ASP A 43 -5.13 9.07 -8.46
C ASP A 43 -3.66 8.88 -8.15
N ILE A 44 -2.96 10.00 -8.03
CA ILE A 44 -1.53 10.01 -7.72
C ILE A 44 -1.36 10.78 -6.42
N GLN A 45 -0.75 10.15 -5.43
CA GLN A 45 -0.53 10.76 -4.13
C GLN A 45 0.96 10.77 -3.83
N ASN A 46 1.38 11.67 -2.95
CA ASN A 46 2.79 11.85 -2.65
C ASN A 46 3.02 11.94 -1.17
N LEU A 47 4.23 11.59 -0.78
CA LEU A 47 4.71 11.78 0.58
C LEU A 47 6.11 12.33 0.49
N THR A 48 6.36 13.42 1.22
CA THR A 48 7.64 14.12 1.11
C THR A 48 8.78 13.30 1.71
N TYR A 49 8.57 12.75 2.90
CA TYR A 49 9.60 12.00 3.62
C TYR A 49 8.99 10.80 4.32
N LEU A 50 9.78 9.76 4.45
CA LEU A 50 9.42 8.60 5.27
C LEU A 50 10.68 8.13 5.99
N ASP A 51 10.69 8.26 7.31
CA ASP A 51 11.86 7.95 8.11
C ASP A 51 12.01 6.44 8.33
N PRO A 52 13.20 5.97 8.64
CA PRO A 52 13.40 4.55 8.93
C PRO A 52 12.45 4.07 10.02
N GLY A 53 11.80 2.94 9.77
CA GLY A 53 10.85 2.36 10.69
C GLY A 53 9.48 3.00 10.69
N GLN A 54 9.30 4.07 9.95
CA GLN A 54 8.03 4.77 9.89
C GLN A 54 7.11 4.14 8.87
N SER A 55 5.82 4.12 9.18
CA SER A 55 4.78 3.67 8.26
C SER A 55 3.82 4.80 7.96
N TYR A 56 3.25 4.77 6.77
CA TYR A 56 2.26 5.75 6.36
C TYR A 56 1.20 5.05 5.52
N PHE A 57 -0.07 5.44 5.72
CA PHE A 57 -1.18 4.83 5.01
C PHE A 57 -1.71 5.79 3.94
N PHE A 58 -1.96 5.23 2.78
CA PHE A 58 -2.63 5.94 1.69
C PHE A 58 -3.97 5.28 1.41
N TYR A 59 -4.92 6.09 0.98
CA TYR A 59 -6.26 5.62 0.64
C TYR A 59 -6.60 6.12 -0.75
N PRO A 60 -7.04 5.22 -1.65
CA PRO A 60 -7.49 5.67 -2.96
C PRO A 60 -8.70 6.57 -2.85
N LYS A 61 -8.86 7.45 -3.83
CA LYS A 61 -10.05 8.27 -3.91
C LYS A 61 -11.27 7.40 -4.12
N PRO A 62 -12.46 7.87 -3.68
CA PRO A 62 -13.70 7.18 -4.03
C PRO A 62 -13.78 7.03 -5.54
N ASP A 63 -14.37 5.98 -6.01
CA ASP A 63 -14.54 5.69 -7.43
C ASP A 63 -13.26 5.31 -8.16
N THR A 64 -12.14 5.19 -7.48
CA THR A 64 -10.92 4.71 -8.10
C THR A 64 -10.97 3.19 -8.16
N HIS A 65 -10.82 2.65 -9.35
CA HIS A 65 -10.71 1.21 -9.54
C HIS A 65 -9.23 0.86 -9.59
N VAL A 66 -8.77 0.19 -8.56
CA VAL A 66 -7.34 -0.09 -8.40
C VAL A 66 -7.13 -1.58 -8.31
N SER A 67 -6.26 -2.10 -9.13
CA SER A 67 -5.82 -3.49 -9.01
C SER A 67 -4.36 -3.57 -8.61
N THR A 68 -3.59 -2.55 -8.90
CA THR A 68 -2.15 -2.52 -8.69
C THR A 68 -1.75 -1.13 -8.24
N VAL A 69 -0.78 -1.05 -7.34
CA VAL A 69 -0.20 0.21 -6.93
C VAL A 69 1.26 0.26 -7.36
N LYS A 70 1.71 1.44 -7.80
CA LYS A 70 3.11 1.67 -8.14
C LYS A 70 3.65 2.72 -7.20
N VAL A 71 4.84 2.49 -6.68
CA VAL A 71 5.50 3.42 -5.77
C VAL A 71 6.91 3.67 -6.24
N THR A 72 7.28 4.95 -6.33
CA THR A 72 8.63 5.34 -6.68
C THR A 72 9.16 6.31 -5.64
N THR A 73 10.47 6.38 -5.51
CA THR A 73 11.11 7.32 -4.61
C THR A 73 12.26 8.02 -5.31
N ASN A 74 12.72 9.14 -4.74
CA ASN A 74 13.89 9.84 -5.26
C ASN A 74 15.14 8.98 -5.22
N GLN A 75 15.16 7.96 -4.36
CA GLN A 75 16.32 7.09 -4.20
C GLN A 75 16.36 5.98 -5.24
N GLY A 76 15.42 5.97 -6.17
CA GLY A 76 15.42 4.99 -7.24
C GLY A 76 14.65 3.72 -6.94
N ILE A 77 13.94 3.66 -5.83
CA ILE A 77 13.08 2.52 -5.54
C ILE A 77 11.86 2.58 -6.46
N HIS A 78 11.52 1.44 -7.04
CA HIS A 78 10.37 1.32 -7.91
C HIS A 78 9.70 -0.02 -7.61
N ILE A 79 8.51 0.04 -7.02
CA ILE A 79 7.79 -1.16 -6.60
C ILE A 79 6.41 -1.13 -7.23
N GLN A 80 5.99 -2.27 -7.74
CA GLN A 80 4.63 -2.47 -8.22
C GLN A 80 4.07 -3.67 -7.47
N SER A 81 2.87 -3.52 -6.93
CA SER A 81 2.28 -4.55 -6.09
C SER A 81 0.78 -4.64 -6.32
N ASP A 82 0.28 -5.87 -6.37
CA ASP A 82 -1.15 -6.09 -6.47
C ASP A 82 -1.79 -6.00 -5.09
N PHE A 83 -3.05 -5.60 -5.08
CA PHE A 83 -3.81 -5.58 -3.84
C PHE A 83 -4.11 -7.01 -3.42
N ARG A 84 -3.98 -7.27 -2.13
CA ARG A 84 -4.34 -8.56 -1.55
C ARG A 84 -5.47 -8.38 -0.55
N SER A 85 -6.26 -9.40 -0.38
CA SER A 85 -7.28 -9.41 0.67
C SER A 85 -6.61 -9.77 1.98
N PRO A 86 -6.88 -9.02 3.05
CA PRO A 86 -6.39 -9.45 4.36
C PRO A 86 -6.98 -10.80 4.67
N THR A 87 -6.20 -11.65 5.26
CA THR A 87 -6.68 -12.97 5.61
C THR A 87 -7.69 -12.89 6.71
N LYS A 88 -8.75 -13.42 6.41
CA LYS A 88 -9.69 -13.59 7.44
C LYS A 88 -9.88 -14.99 7.61
N VAL A 89 -9.61 -15.24 7.32
CA VAL A 89 -9.85 -16.20 7.27
C VAL A 89 -10.08 -16.94 7.85
N LEU A 90 -10.04 -16.81 7.80
CA LEU A 90 -10.09 -17.25 8.16
C LEU A 90 -10.51 -17.96 8.43
N GLY A 91 -10.73 -18.25 8.72
CA GLY A 91 -10.88 -18.75 8.84
C GLY A 91 -11.06 -19.53 8.71
N LEU A 92 -10.78 -19.97 8.35
CA LEU A 92 -10.72 -20.69 8.21
C LEU A 92 -10.51 -21.46 8.40
N PRO A 93 -10.67 -21.82 8.57
CA PRO A 93 -10.39 -22.51 8.74
C PRO A 93 -10.19 -23.14 8.62
N GLY A 94 -9.98 -23.12 8.68
CA GLY A 94 -9.74 -23.70 8.54
C GLY A 94 -9.51 -24.21 8.25
N THR A 95 -9.48 -24.14 8.17
CA THR A 95 -9.14 -24.50 7.98
C THR A 95 -8.82 -24.98 8.03
N GLY A 96 -8.72 -25.20 8.29
CA GLY A 96 -8.38 -25.62 8.40
C GLY A 96 -8.22 -26.24 8.45
N ARG A 97 -8.00 -26.41 8.41
CA ARG A 97 -7.73 -26.98 8.57
C ARG A 97 -7.57 -27.31 8.79
#